data_9c644cce7e8bf62465948026c1fb760a
#
_entry.id   9c644cce7e8bf62465948026c1fb760a
#
_cell.length_a   1.000
_cell.length_b   1.000
_cell.length_c   1.000
_cell.angle_alpha   90.00
_cell.angle_beta   90.00
_cell.angle_gamma   90.00
#
_symmetry.space_group_name_H-M   'P 1'
#
loop_
_entity.id
_entity.type
_entity.pdbx_description
1 polymer ?
#
loop_
_entity_poly.entity_id
_entity_poly.type
_entity_poly.pdbx_seq_one_letter_code
_entity_poly.pdbx_strand_id
1 'polypeptide(L)'
;LKQTEGKGINIYTHGEMLPAHGYPSLKKYKHLAGNYGTAWQNQQKEFEAFPGAILMTTNCLMEPRQTYKHRVFNTGLVGFDGCEYVTHKDFSKVIECALKEKGFTEDAPKDTVLAGFGHNAVLSVAPQVIDAVKTGKIKHFFLVGGCDGAKPGRNYYTDFVDQAPQDTVVLTLACGKFRFFDHKLGNIGGIPRLLDVGQCNDSYSAVQIALALSKAFNTDVNSLPLSLILSWYEQKAVAVLLTLLHLGIKNIRLGPTLPAFVTKPVLDVLVEKFAIKPITSVEQDMKDCMAGH
;
A
#
# COMPACT_ATOMS: atom_id res chain seq x y z
N LEU A 1 10.83 -14.71 11.03
CA LEU A 1 10.08 -14.98 12.26
C LEU A 1 10.45 -16.34 12.87
N LYS A 2 10.42 -17.44 12.10
CA LYS A 2 10.79 -18.76 12.60
C LYS A 2 12.19 -18.83 13.20
N GLN A 3 13.18 -18.22 12.53
CA GLN A 3 14.60 -18.32 12.94
C GLN A 3 14.95 -17.45 14.14
N THR A 4 14.12 -16.45 14.45
CA THR A 4 14.29 -15.55 15.60
C THR A 4 13.44 -15.92 16.82
N GLU A 5 12.57 -16.92 16.69
CA GLU A 5 11.69 -17.33 17.78
C GLU A 5 12.52 -17.79 18.99
N GLY A 6 12.25 -17.21 20.16
CA GLY A 6 12.97 -17.51 21.41
C GLY A 6 14.39 -16.92 21.52
N LYS A 7 14.82 -16.09 20.59
CA LYS A 7 16.18 -15.50 20.60
C LYS A 7 16.27 -14.10 21.22
N GLY A 8 15.19 -13.60 21.83
CA GLY A 8 15.19 -12.26 22.42
C GLY A 8 15.21 -11.11 21.41
N ILE A 9 14.81 -11.37 20.15
CA ILE A 9 14.77 -10.39 19.08
C ILE A 9 13.30 -10.07 18.77
N ASN A 10 12.96 -8.78 18.74
CA ASN A 10 11.72 -8.30 18.21
C ASN A 10 11.87 -7.94 16.73
N ILE A 11 10.87 -8.28 15.92
CA ILE A 11 10.83 -7.97 14.49
C ILE A 11 9.80 -6.88 14.23
N TYR A 12 10.22 -5.90 13.48
CA TYR A 12 9.37 -4.83 12.97
C TYR A 12 9.29 -4.94 11.45
N THR A 13 8.12 -4.69 10.89
CA THR A 13 8.01 -4.42 9.45
C THR A 13 8.27 -2.94 9.18
N HIS A 14 8.54 -2.61 7.92
CA HIS A 14 8.69 -1.23 7.48
C HIS A 14 7.83 -0.95 6.25
N GLY A 15 7.35 0.28 6.15
CA GLY A 15 6.67 0.76 4.97
C GLY A 15 5.43 -0.06 4.62
N GLU A 16 5.26 -0.32 3.35
CA GLU A 16 4.07 -1.01 2.81
C GLU A 16 3.83 -2.42 3.40
N MET A 17 4.76 -2.97 4.18
CA MET A 17 4.58 -4.25 4.87
C MET A 17 3.66 -4.17 6.11
N LEU A 18 3.18 -2.99 6.50
CA LEU A 18 2.22 -2.81 7.61
C LEU A 18 1.08 -3.85 7.61
N PRO A 19 0.44 -4.21 6.49
CA PRO A 19 -0.64 -5.20 6.46
C PRO A 19 -0.27 -6.60 6.94
N ALA A 20 1.02 -6.94 6.96
CA ALA A 20 1.51 -8.23 7.45
C ALA A 20 1.07 -8.52 8.89
N HIS A 21 0.91 -7.47 9.71
CA HIS A 21 0.42 -7.57 11.08
C HIS A 21 -1.06 -8.00 11.18
N GLY A 22 -1.83 -7.86 10.10
CA GLY A 22 -3.20 -8.34 9.98
C GLY A 22 -3.32 -9.81 9.57
N TYR A 23 -2.26 -10.44 9.07
CA TYR A 23 -2.32 -11.80 8.54
C TYR A 23 -2.28 -12.85 9.64
N PRO A 24 -3.27 -13.76 9.74
CA PRO A 24 -3.36 -14.74 10.84
C PRO A 24 -2.11 -15.60 10.99
N SER A 25 -1.48 -16.01 9.88
CA SER A 25 -0.27 -16.83 9.88
C SER A 25 0.95 -16.12 10.47
N LEU A 26 0.98 -14.80 10.45
CA LEU A 26 2.06 -13.98 10.99
C LEU A 26 1.74 -13.47 12.40
N LYS A 27 0.49 -13.13 12.70
CA LYS A 27 0.05 -12.67 14.03
C LYS A 27 0.34 -13.65 15.17
N LYS A 28 0.50 -14.94 14.88
CA LYS A 28 0.84 -15.95 15.88
C LYS A 28 2.22 -15.76 16.52
N TYR A 29 3.14 -15.06 15.85
CA TYR A 29 4.47 -14.79 16.37
C TYR A 29 4.45 -13.56 17.27
N LYS A 30 4.59 -13.77 18.57
CA LYS A 30 4.52 -12.68 19.57
C LYS A 30 5.63 -11.64 19.43
N HIS A 31 6.78 -12.04 18.87
CA HIS A 31 7.92 -11.15 18.63
C HIS A 31 7.84 -10.38 17.31
N LEU A 32 6.76 -10.55 16.52
CA LEU A 32 6.39 -9.60 15.47
C LEU A 32 5.75 -8.39 16.13
N ALA A 33 6.59 -7.43 16.54
CA ALA A 33 6.23 -6.41 17.52
C ALA A 33 5.37 -5.27 16.95
N GLY A 34 5.67 -4.83 15.71
CA GLY A 34 4.94 -3.71 15.12
C GLY A 34 5.50 -3.27 13.78
N ASN A 35 4.94 -2.19 13.24
CA ASN A 35 5.49 -1.52 12.07
C ASN A 35 6.33 -0.33 12.51
N TYR A 36 7.52 -0.20 11.96
CA TYR A 36 8.43 0.91 12.20
C TYR A 36 8.54 1.78 10.96
N GLY A 37 8.44 3.10 11.18
CA GLY A 37 8.54 4.05 10.09
C GLY A 37 7.30 4.08 9.18
N THR A 38 7.48 4.71 8.03
CA THR A 38 6.40 5.07 7.12
C THR A 38 6.72 4.72 5.67
N ALA A 39 6.44 5.63 4.71
CA ALA A 39 6.66 5.41 3.30
C ALA A 39 8.14 5.38 2.92
N TRP A 40 8.45 4.81 1.76
CA TRP A 40 9.82 4.66 1.24
C TRP A 40 10.62 5.98 1.19
N GLN A 41 9.96 7.12 1.02
CA GLN A 41 10.61 8.44 0.99
C GLN A 41 11.35 8.78 2.28
N ASN A 42 10.90 8.23 3.41
CA ASN A 42 11.48 8.49 4.73
C ASN A 42 12.55 7.47 5.14
N GLN A 43 12.76 6.43 4.35
CA GLN A 43 13.56 5.25 4.67
C GLN A 43 14.95 5.58 5.18
N GLN A 44 15.68 6.50 4.53
CA GLN A 44 17.05 6.81 4.95
C GLN A 44 17.12 7.41 6.35
N LYS A 45 16.18 8.29 6.71
CA LYS A 45 16.09 8.87 8.06
C LYS A 45 15.65 7.84 9.09
N GLU A 46 14.66 7.04 8.74
CA GLU A 46 14.08 6.02 9.62
C GLU A 46 15.07 4.88 9.89
N PHE A 47 15.79 4.40 8.87
CA PHE A 47 16.78 3.34 9.02
C PHE A 47 18.03 3.80 9.78
N GLU A 48 18.42 5.06 9.65
CA GLU A 48 19.51 5.62 10.44
C GLU A 48 19.17 5.63 11.94
N ALA A 49 17.93 5.96 12.27
CA ALA A 49 17.43 5.99 13.65
C ALA A 49 17.08 4.60 14.22
N PHE A 50 16.83 3.60 13.38
CA PHE A 50 16.45 2.26 13.82
C PHE A 50 17.63 1.54 14.48
N PRO A 51 17.54 1.07 15.73
CA PRO A 51 18.68 0.52 16.48
C PRO A 51 18.85 -1.00 16.32
N GLY A 52 18.70 -1.54 15.11
CA GLY A 52 18.75 -2.97 14.84
C GLY A 52 19.23 -3.31 13.42
N ALA A 53 19.37 -4.58 13.12
CA ALA A 53 19.66 -5.06 11.77
C ALA A 53 18.48 -4.81 10.82
N ILE A 54 18.76 -4.53 9.56
CA ILE A 54 17.77 -4.19 8.54
C ILE A 54 17.85 -5.23 7.43
N LEU A 55 16.75 -5.92 7.17
CA LEU A 55 16.64 -6.89 6.09
C LEU A 55 15.67 -6.37 5.01
N MET A 56 16.19 -6.14 3.82
CA MET A 56 15.40 -5.74 2.66
C MET A 56 15.10 -6.94 1.77
N THR A 57 13.85 -7.04 1.32
CA THR A 57 13.34 -8.22 0.61
C THR A 57 13.00 -7.95 -0.85
N THR A 58 12.57 -6.73 -1.17
CA THR A 58 12.13 -6.34 -2.51
C THR A 58 12.62 -4.93 -2.85
N ASN A 59 12.03 -4.33 -3.88
CA ASN A 59 12.29 -2.95 -4.28
C ASN A 59 11.83 -1.91 -3.24
N CYS A 60 11.99 -0.63 -3.57
CA CYS A 60 11.90 0.52 -2.69
C CYS A 60 13.05 0.63 -1.67
N LEU A 61 14.12 -0.13 -1.82
CA LEU A 61 15.36 0.12 -1.07
C LEU A 61 16.03 1.37 -1.65
N MET A 62 16.14 2.42 -0.83
CA MET A 62 16.97 3.59 -1.11
C MET A 62 18.43 3.26 -0.81
N GLU A 63 19.35 3.95 -1.49
CA GLU A 63 20.78 3.77 -1.23
C GLU A 63 21.09 3.96 0.27
N PRO A 64 21.62 2.95 0.96
CA PRO A 64 21.91 3.04 2.38
C PRO A 64 23.02 4.06 2.66
N ARG A 65 22.81 4.92 3.66
CA ARG A 65 23.86 5.82 4.14
C ARG A 65 24.96 5.05 4.82
N GLN A 66 26.20 5.56 4.75
CA GLN A 66 27.36 4.93 5.36
C GLN A 66 27.21 4.69 6.87
N THR A 67 26.43 5.53 7.56
CA THR A 67 26.15 5.44 8.99
C THR A 67 25.46 4.13 9.42
N TYR A 68 24.65 3.52 8.53
CA TYR A 68 23.93 2.29 8.85
C TYR A 68 24.08 1.17 7.79
N LYS A 69 24.86 1.39 6.72
CA LYS A 69 25.03 0.42 5.63
C LYS A 69 25.54 -0.94 6.12
N HIS A 70 26.41 -0.95 7.14
CA HIS A 70 27.00 -2.16 7.71
C HIS A 70 26.00 -3.13 8.35
N ARG A 71 24.80 -2.68 8.65
CA ARG A 71 23.72 -3.49 9.25
C ARG A 71 22.52 -3.69 8.31
N VAL A 72 22.72 -3.40 7.00
CA VAL A 72 21.74 -3.64 5.94
C VAL A 72 22.06 -4.94 5.22
N PHE A 73 21.09 -5.80 5.14
CA PHE A 73 21.13 -7.08 4.45
C PHE A 73 20.09 -7.12 3.34
N ASN A 74 20.42 -7.75 2.23
CA ASN A 74 19.52 -7.92 1.10
C ASN A 74 19.13 -9.38 0.93
N THR A 75 17.89 -9.62 0.53
CA THR A 75 17.43 -10.92 0.06
C THR A 75 16.39 -10.70 -1.04
N GLY A 76 16.33 -11.56 -2.05
CA GLY A 76 15.44 -11.35 -3.21
C GLY A 76 16.18 -10.73 -4.39
N LEU A 77 15.52 -9.83 -5.14
CA LEU A 77 16.02 -9.30 -6.42
C LEU A 77 16.66 -7.91 -6.32
N VAL A 78 16.50 -7.22 -5.21
CA VAL A 78 16.94 -5.84 -5.03
C VAL A 78 18.00 -5.77 -3.94
N GLY A 79 19.05 -4.99 -4.19
CA GLY A 79 20.14 -4.77 -3.23
C GLY A 79 21.07 -3.66 -3.69
N PHE A 80 22.00 -3.30 -2.81
CA PHE A 80 23.07 -2.34 -3.10
C PHE A 80 24.43 -2.98 -2.85
N ASP A 81 25.40 -2.59 -3.67
CA ASP A 81 26.80 -3.01 -3.51
C ASP A 81 27.32 -2.66 -2.12
N GLY A 82 28.03 -3.60 -1.52
CA GLY A 82 28.57 -3.47 -0.16
C GLY A 82 27.59 -3.74 0.97
N CYS A 83 26.33 -4.10 0.66
CA CYS A 83 25.40 -4.70 1.61
C CYS A 83 25.46 -6.22 1.49
N GLU A 84 25.43 -6.93 2.63
CA GLU A 84 25.49 -8.39 2.61
C GLU A 84 24.21 -8.98 2.01
N TYR A 85 24.40 -10.05 1.21
CA TYR A 85 23.30 -10.74 0.56
C TYR A 85 22.99 -12.06 1.24
N VAL A 86 21.75 -12.21 1.70
CA VAL A 86 21.26 -13.44 2.34
C VAL A 86 20.89 -14.45 1.25
N THR A 87 21.59 -15.59 1.24
CA THR A 87 21.32 -16.70 0.34
C THR A 87 20.63 -17.85 1.06
N HIS A 88 19.95 -18.72 0.31
CA HIS A 88 19.32 -19.94 0.83
C HIS A 88 18.37 -19.73 2.03
N LYS A 89 17.87 -18.50 2.24
CA LYS A 89 17.06 -18.13 3.41
C LYS A 89 17.75 -18.41 4.75
N ASP A 90 19.08 -18.36 4.79
CA ASP A 90 19.87 -18.41 6.02
C ASP A 90 20.06 -17.00 6.58
N PHE A 91 19.29 -16.67 7.62
CA PHE A 91 19.31 -15.36 8.26
C PHE A 91 20.28 -15.29 9.46
N SER A 92 21.18 -16.25 9.62
CA SER A 92 22.11 -16.32 10.77
C SER A 92 22.90 -15.03 10.95
N LYS A 93 23.46 -14.46 9.89
CA LYS A 93 24.22 -13.21 9.96
C LYS A 93 23.36 -11.98 10.30
N VAL A 94 22.12 -11.95 9.82
CA VAL A 94 21.16 -10.89 10.19
C VAL A 94 20.87 -10.97 11.69
N ILE A 95 20.67 -12.19 12.20
CA ILE A 95 20.40 -12.46 13.62
C ILE A 95 21.61 -12.07 14.47
N GLU A 96 22.82 -12.47 14.06
CA GLU A 96 24.06 -12.10 14.76
C GLU A 96 24.27 -10.58 14.81
N CYS A 97 23.98 -9.89 13.71
CA CYS A 97 24.01 -8.43 13.67
C CYS A 97 22.96 -7.84 14.64
N ALA A 98 21.75 -8.31 14.58
CA ALA A 98 20.66 -7.82 15.45
C ALA A 98 20.97 -7.99 16.94
N LEU A 99 21.62 -9.10 17.33
CA LEU A 99 22.01 -9.36 18.73
C LEU A 99 23.14 -8.46 19.23
N LYS A 100 23.91 -7.84 18.32
CA LYS A 100 24.97 -6.87 18.66
C LYS A 100 24.46 -5.44 18.74
N GLU A 101 23.31 -5.16 18.18
CA GLU A 101 22.71 -3.83 18.18
C GLU A 101 22.03 -3.53 19.53
N LYS A 102 21.90 -2.25 19.86
CA LYS A 102 21.41 -1.81 21.19
C LYS A 102 19.91 -2.11 21.41
N GLY A 103 19.14 -2.22 20.34
CA GLY A 103 17.70 -2.26 20.42
C GLY A 103 17.07 -0.95 20.91
N PHE A 104 15.76 -0.93 21.03
CA PHE A 104 15.04 0.19 21.64
C PHE A 104 15.19 0.15 23.16
N THR A 105 15.39 1.30 23.77
CA THR A 105 15.51 1.47 25.23
C THR A 105 14.19 1.83 25.89
N GLU A 106 13.22 2.28 25.10
CA GLU A 106 11.90 2.72 25.56
C GLU A 106 10.80 2.14 24.68
N ASP A 107 9.64 1.87 25.27
CA ASP A 107 8.46 1.50 24.51
C ASP A 107 7.83 2.73 23.86
N ALA A 108 7.49 2.61 22.59
CA ALA A 108 6.70 3.63 21.90
C ALA A 108 5.24 3.61 22.42
N PRO A 109 4.52 4.74 22.31
CA PRO A 109 3.07 4.76 22.52
C PRO A 109 2.38 3.69 21.64
N LYS A 110 1.46 2.94 22.24
CA LYS A 110 0.70 1.93 21.51
C LYS A 110 -0.41 2.61 20.71
N ASP A 111 -0.17 2.81 19.44
CA ASP A 111 -1.20 3.21 18.49
C ASP A 111 -1.55 2.03 17.58
N THR A 112 -2.81 1.94 17.17
CA THR A 112 -3.31 0.80 16.39
C THR A 112 -4.13 1.28 15.22
N VAL A 113 -3.95 0.61 14.08
CA VAL A 113 -4.73 0.82 12.86
C VAL A 113 -5.29 -0.52 12.38
N LEU A 114 -6.35 -0.44 11.58
CA LEU A 114 -6.89 -1.62 10.92
C LEU A 114 -6.08 -1.90 9.65
N ALA A 115 -5.64 -3.15 9.49
CA ALA A 115 -4.85 -3.60 8.35
C ALA A 115 -5.17 -5.05 7.99
N GLY A 116 -4.69 -5.51 6.82
CA GLY A 116 -4.83 -6.91 6.41
C GLY A 116 -6.12 -7.22 5.66
N PHE A 117 -6.73 -6.24 5.01
CA PHE A 117 -7.93 -6.41 4.18
C PHE A 117 -7.61 -6.92 2.78
N GLY A 118 -6.80 -7.99 2.67
CA GLY A 118 -6.61 -8.72 1.42
C GLY A 118 -7.93 -9.35 0.93
N HIS A 119 -7.95 -9.83 -0.33
CA HIS A 119 -9.18 -10.31 -0.97
C HIS A 119 -9.93 -11.36 -0.13
N ASN A 120 -9.24 -12.29 0.53
CA ASN A 120 -9.92 -13.31 1.36
C ASN A 120 -10.69 -12.67 2.53
N ALA A 121 -10.12 -11.66 3.19
CA ALA A 121 -10.78 -10.95 4.28
C ALA A 121 -11.99 -10.16 3.78
N VAL A 122 -11.84 -9.42 2.67
CA VAL A 122 -12.93 -8.63 2.09
C VAL A 122 -14.04 -9.53 1.55
N LEU A 123 -13.70 -10.62 0.86
CA LEU A 123 -14.68 -11.56 0.31
C LEU A 123 -15.45 -12.33 1.39
N SER A 124 -14.86 -12.51 2.58
CA SER A 124 -15.58 -13.14 3.69
C SER A 124 -16.79 -12.33 4.18
N VAL A 125 -16.81 -11.04 3.93
CA VAL A 125 -17.91 -10.10 4.25
C VAL A 125 -18.64 -9.59 3.00
N ALA A 126 -18.41 -10.21 1.83
CA ALA A 126 -19.01 -9.78 0.58
C ALA A 126 -20.55 -9.68 0.62
N PRO A 127 -21.31 -10.61 1.26
CA PRO A 127 -22.76 -10.45 1.38
C PRO A 127 -23.19 -9.14 2.02
N GLN A 128 -22.50 -8.72 3.08
CA GLN A 128 -22.78 -7.46 3.78
C GLN A 128 -22.45 -6.23 2.90
N VAL A 129 -21.33 -6.29 2.16
CA VAL A 129 -20.93 -5.23 1.22
C VAL A 129 -21.96 -5.11 0.09
N ILE A 130 -22.39 -6.23 -0.50
CA ILE A 130 -23.37 -6.27 -1.59
C ILE A 130 -24.72 -5.70 -1.10
N ASP A 131 -25.17 -6.08 0.10
CA ASP A 131 -26.39 -5.54 0.69
C ASP A 131 -26.28 -4.02 0.91
N ALA A 132 -25.15 -3.55 1.46
CA ALA A 132 -24.93 -2.14 1.68
C ALA A 132 -24.94 -1.32 0.37
N VAL A 133 -24.42 -1.86 -0.73
CA VAL A 133 -24.50 -1.24 -2.06
C VAL A 133 -25.95 -1.27 -2.58
N LYS A 134 -26.64 -2.40 -2.53
CA LYS A 134 -28.02 -2.54 -3.02
C LYS A 134 -29.01 -1.64 -2.26
N THR A 135 -28.77 -1.43 -0.97
CA THR A 135 -29.61 -0.57 -0.12
C THR A 135 -29.18 0.92 -0.15
N GLY A 136 -28.17 1.26 -0.95
CA GLY A 136 -27.68 2.64 -1.10
C GLY A 136 -26.89 3.18 0.10
N LYS A 137 -26.53 2.33 1.06
CA LYS A 137 -25.67 2.71 2.19
C LYS A 137 -24.23 2.96 1.76
N ILE A 138 -23.74 2.20 0.77
CA ILE A 138 -22.48 2.44 0.07
C ILE A 138 -22.79 2.81 -1.36
N LYS A 139 -22.39 4.01 -1.76
CA LYS A 139 -22.64 4.52 -3.12
C LYS A 139 -21.44 4.39 -4.02
N HIS A 140 -20.23 4.45 -3.45
CA HIS A 140 -18.99 4.42 -4.25
C HIS A 140 -17.83 3.84 -3.48
N PHE A 141 -16.87 3.27 -4.22
CA PHE A 141 -15.58 2.82 -3.74
C PHE A 141 -14.48 3.64 -4.39
N PHE A 142 -13.50 4.05 -3.61
CA PHE A 142 -12.29 4.69 -4.12
C PHE A 142 -11.09 3.80 -3.83
N LEU A 143 -10.30 3.45 -4.83
CA LEU A 143 -8.98 2.87 -4.62
C LEU A 143 -7.95 4.00 -4.69
N VAL A 144 -7.51 4.48 -3.53
CA VAL A 144 -6.52 5.54 -3.39
C VAL A 144 -5.21 4.96 -2.91
N GLY A 145 -4.20 4.91 -3.76
CA GLY A 145 -2.95 4.23 -3.39
C GLY A 145 -1.79 4.47 -4.34
N GLY A 146 -0.71 3.73 -4.11
CA GLY A 146 0.50 3.82 -4.92
C GLY A 146 1.72 4.28 -4.13
N CYS A 147 2.64 5.03 -4.76
CA CYS A 147 3.95 5.33 -4.19
C CYS A 147 4.04 6.66 -3.42
N ASP A 148 3.09 7.58 -3.56
CA ASP A 148 3.18 8.92 -2.94
C ASP A 148 2.71 8.91 -1.49
N GLY A 149 3.60 8.53 -0.58
CA GLY A 149 3.29 8.37 0.84
C GLY A 149 3.78 9.48 1.77
N ALA A 150 4.62 10.43 1.33
CA ALA A 150 5.24 11.35 2.29
C ALA A 150 5.71 12.70 1.78
N LYS A 151 5.72 13.00 0.48
CA LYS A 151 6.33 14.24 0.00
C LYS A 151 5.56 15.47 0.51
N PRO A 152 6.20 16.41 1.21
CA PRO A 152 5.57 17.64 1.66
C PRO A 152 5.05 18.50 0.49
N GLY A 153 3.97 19.24 0.73
CA GLY A 153 3.34 20.12 -0.27
C GLY A 153 2.56 19.40 -1.37
N ARG A 154 2.38 18.08 -1.25
CA ARG A 154 1.57 17.26 -2.14
C ARG A 154 0.47 16.58 -1.35
N ASN A 155 -0.57 17.30 -1.00
CA ASN A 155 -1.63 16.78 -0.12
C ASN A 155 -2.84 16.23 -0.88
N TYR A 156 -2.81 16.22 -2.21
CA TYR A 156 -3.96 15.80 -3.02
C TYR A 156 -4.61 14.49 -2.53
N TYR A 157 -3.79 13.43 -2.30
CA TYR A 157 -4.34 12.12 -1.90
C TYR A 157 -4.90 12.13 -0.47
N THR A 158 -4.29 12.90 0.44
CA THR A 158 -4.80 13.11 1.78
C THR A 158 -6.13 13.85 1.73
N ASP A 159 -6.15 14.99 1.04
CA ASP A 159 -7.33 15.84 0.91
C ASP A 159 -8.49 15.11 0.19
N PHE A 160 -8.16 14.24 -0.78
CA PHE A 160 -9.15 13.41 -1.46
C PHE A 160 -9.83 12.42 -0.51
N VAL A 161 -9.06 11.75 0.34
CA VAL A 161 -9.59 10.80 1.30
C VAL A 161 -10.39 11.49 2.40
N ASP A 162 -9.93 12.65 2.88
CA ASP A 162 -10.62 13.42 3.91
C ASP A 162 -11.95 14.00 3.41
N GLN A 163 -12.04 14.35 2.13
CA GLN A 163 -13.26 14.86 1.49
C GLN A 163 -14.19 13.76 0.95
N ALA A 164 -13.77 12.47 1.04
CA ALA A 164 -14.60 11.38 0.55
C ALA A 164 -15.96 11.33 1.28
N PRO A 165 -17.09 11.30 0.54
CA PRO A 165 -18.44 11.29 1.12
C PRO A 165 -18.64 10.18 2.15
N GLN A 166 -19.50 10.41 3.14
CA GLN A 166 -19.71 9.48 4.26
C GLN A 166 -20.32 8.14 3.84
N ASP A 167 -20.93 8.08 2.68
CA ASP A 167 -21.49 6.89 2.05
C ASP A 167 -20.55 6.20 1.04
N THR A 168 -19.23 6.42 1.21
CA THR A 168 -18.19 5.81 0.38
C THR A 168 -17.17 5.02 1.20
N VAL A 169 -16.53 4.06 0.56
CA VAL A 169 -15.45 3.25 1.14
C VAL A 169 -14.15 3.51 0.38
N VAL A 170 -13.07 3.72 1.11
CA VAL A 170 -11.73 3.91 0.57
C VAL A 170 -10.92 2.63 0.76
N LEU A 171 -10.48 2.05 -0.35
CA LEU A 171 -9.46 1.01 -0.36
C LEU A 171 -8.10 1.67 -0.59
N THR A 172 -7.08 1.21 0.12
CA THR A 172 -5.72 1.69 -0.07
C THR A 172 -4.73 0.56 -0.18
N LEU A 173 -3.61 0.81 -0.81
CA LEU A 173 -2.48 -0.13 -0.91
C LEU A 173 -1.16 0.62 -1.13
N ALA A 174 -0.04 -0.09 -0.91
CA ALA A 174 1.31 0.41 -1.08
C ALA A 174 1.68 1.56 -0.12
N CYS A 175 2.71 2.34 -0.43
CA CYS A 175 3.18 3.43 0.43
C CYS A 175 2.22 4.61 0.52
N GLY A 176 1.33 4.80 -0.48
CA GLY A 176 0.34 5.87 -0.49
C GLY A 176 -0.57 5.90 0.73
N LYS A 177 -0.80 4.73 1.36
CA LYS A 177 -1.56 4.62 2.62
C LYS A 177 -1.06 5.54 3.73
N PHE A 178 0.26 5.78 3.81
CA PHE A 178 0.86 6.56 4.90
C PHE A 178 0.49 8.04 4.91
N ARG A 179 -0.26 8.50 3.92
CA ARG A 179 -0.84 9.83 3.94
C ARG A 179 -2.10 9.93 4.79
N PHE A 180 -2.76 8.79 5.09
CA PHE A 180 -4.07 8.80 5.76
C PHE A 180 -4.41 7.48 6.48
N PHE A 181 -3.44 6.55 6.63
CA PHE A 181 -3.70 5.21 7.22
C PHE A 181 -4.20 5.26 8.67
N ASP A 182 -3.91 6.34 9.38
CA ASP A 182 -4.31 6.62 10.77
C ASP A 182 -5.56 7.50 10.87
N HIS A 183 -6.14 7.91 9.73
CA HIS A 183 -7.37 8.70 9.72
C HIS A 183 -8.57 7.85 10.14
N LYS A 184 -9.43 8.45 10.99
CA LYS A 184 -10.62 7.78 11.53
C LYS A 184 -11.84 8.08 10.65
N LEU A 185 -11.96 7.40 9.52
CA LEU A 185 -13.08 7.60 8.59
C LEU A 185 -14.41 7.00 9.09
N GLY A 186 -14.39 6.20 10.16
CA GLY A 186 -15.57 5.53 10.70
C GLY A 186 -15.94 4.25 9.96
N ASN A 187 -17.23 3.88 10.01
CA ASN A 187 -17.74 2.66 9.37
C ASN A 187 -19.15 2.87 8.79
N ILE A 188 -19.55 1.99 7.89
CA ILE A 188 -20.90 1.89 7.32
C ILE A 188 -21.45 0.50 7.66
N GLY A 189 -22.39 0.43 8.60
CA GLY A 189 -22.99 -0.86 8.98
C GLY A 189 -21.97 -1.90 9.53
N GLY A 190 -20.93 -1.44 10.20
CA GLY A 190 -19.85 -2.29 10.72
C GLY A 190 -18.70 -2.52 9.72
N ILE A 191 -18.83 -2.10 8.47
CA ILE A 191 -17.75 -2.16 7.47
C ILE A 191 -16.88 -0.91 7.64
N PRO A 192 -15.56 -1.03 7.96
CA PRO A 192 -14.68 0.13 8.01
C PRO A 192 -14.65 0.87 6.68
N ARG A 193 -14.65 2.20 6.73
CA ARG A 193 -14.58 3.02 5.52
C ARG A 193 -13.16 3.14 4.95
N LEU A 194 -12.13 2.77 5.69
CA LEU A 194 -10.75 2.69 5.22
C LEU A 194 -10.26 1.25 5.32
N LEU A 195 -9.94 0.65 4.18
CA LEU A 195 -9.50 -0.73 4.05
C LEU A 195 -8.10 -0.79 3.45
N ASP A 196 -7.09 -1.12 4.27
CA ASP A 196 -5.73 -1.37 3.79
C ASP A 196 -5.66 -2.77 3.15
N VAL A 197 -5.70 -2.81 1.82
CA VAL A 197 -5.71 -4.04 1.03
C VAL A 197 -4.32 -4.73 1.04
N GLY A 198 -3.24 -3.95 1.18
CA GLY A 198 -1.91 -4.54 1.26
C GLY A 198 -0.77 -3.71 0.68
N GLN A 199 0.26 -4.43 0.22
CA GLN A 199 1.43 -3.89 -0.45
C GLN A 199 1.15 -3.61 -1.94
N CYS A 200 2.13 -3.07 -2.68
CA CYS A 200 2.03 -2.95 -4.14
C CYS A 200 1.69 -4.30 -4.81
N ASN A 201 2.28 -5.40 -4.33
CA ASN A 201 1.99 -6.75 -4.87
C ASN A 201 0.53 -7.17 -4.60
N ASP A 202 -0.12 -6.61 -3.60
CA ASP A 202 -1.52 -6.87 -3.27
C ASP A 202 -2.50 -6.10 -4.17
N SER A 203 -2.02 -5.41 -5.21
CA SER A 203 -2.85 -5.01 -6.34
C SER A 203 -3.60 -6.20 -6.95
N TYR A 204 -3.03 -7.41 -6.87
CA TYR A 204 -3.74 -8.64 -7.15
C TYR A 204 -5.01 -8.80 -6.31
N SER A 205 -4.94 -8.53 -5.01
CA SER A 205 -6.13 -8.57 -4.13
C SER A 205 -7.18 -7.54 -4.53
N ALA A 206 -6.77 -6.33 -4.90
CA ALA A 206 -7.70 -5.31 -5.38
C ALA A 206 -8.42 -5.75 -6.66
N VAL A 207 -7.70 -6.37 -7.60
CA VAL A 207 -8.28 -6.95 -8.82
C VAL A 207 -9.26 -8.07 -8.48
N GLN A 208 -8.93 -8.98 -7.58
CA GLN A 208 -9.82 -10.07 -7.16
C GLN A 208 -11.10 -9.54 -6.51
N ILE A 209 -11.01 -8.51 -5.69
CA ILE A 209 -12.17 -7.84 -5.08
C ILE A 209 -13.05 -7.22 -6.17
N ALA A 210 -12.48 -6.48 -7.10
CA ALA A 210 -13.22 -5.86 -8.20
C ALA A 210 -13.94 -6.91 -9.09
N LEU A 211 -13.25 -8.00 -9.45
CA LEU A 211 -13.83 -9.09 -10.23
C LEU A 211 -14.98 -9.79 -9.47
N ALA A 212 -14.85 -10.00 -8.18
CA ALA A 212 -15.90 -10.60 -7.38
C ALA A 212 -17.14 -9.70 -7.29
N LEU A 213 -16.94 -8.38 -7.11
CA LEU A 213 -18.04 -7.41 -7.13
C LEU A 213 -18.70 -7.35 -8.52
N SER A 214 -17.92 -7.28 -9.59
CA SER A 214 -18.40 -7.32 -10.97
C SER A 214 -19.31 -8.53 -11.21
N LYS A 215 -18.87 -9.71 -10.80
CA LYS A 215 -19.66 -10.94 -10.88
C LYS A 215 -20.94 -10.87 -10.03
N ALA A 216 -20.87 -10.35 -8.80
CA ALA A 216 -22.00 -10.27 -7.88
C ALA A 216 -23.08 -9.30 -8.36
N PHE A 217 -22.67 -8.23 -9.05
CA PHE A 217 -23.59 -7.24 -9.63
C PHE A 217 -23.97 -7.55 -11.10
N ASN A 218 -23.40 -8.62 -11.68
CA ASN A 218 -23.57 -9.00 -13.08
C ASN A 218 -23.28 -7.82 -14.04
N THR A 219 -22.15 -7.18 -13.84
CA THR A 219 -21.71 -6.01 -14.62
C THR A 219 -20.23 -6.11 -14.99
N ASP A 220 -19.76 -5.26 -15.88
CA ASP A 220 -18.34 -5.08 -16.20
C ASP A 220 -17.61 -4.36 -15.06
N VAL A 221 -16.31 -4.61 -14.88
CA VAL A 221 -15.49 -3.98 -13.84
C VAL A 221 -15.47 -2.46 -13.99
N ASN A 222 -15.44 -1.94 -15.24
CA ASN A 222 -15.46 -0.50 -15.51
C ASN A 222 -16.82 0.16 -15.26
N SER A 223 -17.88 -0.64 -15.07
CA SER A 223 -19.23 -0.19 -14.73
C SER A 223 -19.53 -0.28 -13.23
N LEU A 224 -18.57 -0.75 -12.42
CA LEU A 224 -18.69 -0.72 -10.97
C LEU A 224 -18.65 0.73 -10.46
N PRO A 225 -19.31 1.04 -9.33
CA PRO A 225 -19.13 2.31 -8.64
C PRO A 225 -17.75 2.35 -7.95
N LEU A 226 -16.68 2.28 -8.74
CA LEU A 226 -15.29 2.18 -8.31
C LEU A 226 -14.42 3.12 -9.14
N SER A 227 -13.71 4.02 -8.48
CA SER A 227 -12.73 4.89 -9.11
C SER A 227 -11.32 4.61 -8.58
N LEU A 228 -10.34 4.66 -9.49
CA LEU A 228 -8.94 4.44 -9.18
C LEU A 228 -8.17 5.77 -9.22
N ILE A 229 -7.62 6.16 -8.07
CA ILE A 229 -6.84 7.38 -7.88
C ILE A 229 -5.43 6.95 -7.46
N LEU A 230 -4.52 6.86 -8.44
CA LEU A 230 -3.24 6.19 -8.27
C LEU A 230 -2.07 7.16 -8.32
N SER A 231 -1.07 6.90 -7.49
CA SER A 231 0.24 7.54 -7.55
C SER A 231 1.32 6.57 -7.98
N TRP A 232 2.32 7.09 -8.68
CA TRP A 232 3.44 6.29 -9.15
C TRP A 232 4.77 7.02 -8.91
N TYR A 233 5.84 6.27 -8.63
CA TYR A 233 7.21 6.81 -8.53
C TYR A 233 8.28 5.81 -8.94
N GLU A 234 7.97 4.54 -8.99
CA GLU A 234 8.97 3.51 -9.24
C GLU A 234 8.45 2.44 -10.21
N GLN A 235 9.37 1.60 -10.70
CA GLN A 235 9.13 0.66 -11.79
C GLN A 235 7.99 -0.33 -11.52
N LYS A 236 7.84 -0.79 -10.30
CA LYS A 236 6.76 -1.74 -9.93
C LYS A 236 5.38 -1.10 -10.08
N ALA A 237 5.24 0.18 -9.71
CA ALA A 237 3.99 0.91 -9.92
C ALA A 237 3.63 1.03 -11.40
N VAL A 238 4.62 1.24 -12.26
CA VAL A 238 4.42 1.23 -13.72
C VAL A 238 3.99 -0.15 -14.21
N ALA A 239 4.64 -1.22 -13.74
CA ALA A 239 4.26 -2.58 -14.10
C ALA A 239 2.82 -2.92 -13.66
N VAL A 240 2.41 -2.48 -12.46
CA VAL A 240 1.03 -2.61 -11.98
C VAL A 240 0.07 -1.84 -12.89
N LEU A 241 0.37 -0.59 -13.23
CA LEU A 241 -0.45 0.21 -14.16
C LEU A 241 -0.62 -0.50 -15.50
N LEU A 242 0.46 -0.96 -16.11
CA LEU A 242 0.41 -1.68 -17.41
C LEU A 242 -0.43 -2.97 -17.29
N THR A 243 -0.37 -3.66 -16.15
CA THR A 243 -1.21 -4.83 -15.88
C THR A 243 -2.69 -4.44 -15.84
N LEU A 244 -3.05 -3.36 -15.16
CA LEU A 244 -4.43 -2.87 -15.13
C LEU A 244 -4.94 -2.51 -16.52
N LEU A 245 -4.11 -1.84 -17.33
CA LEU A 245 -4.45 -1.51 -18.73
C LEU A 245 -4.61 -2.78 -19.57
N HIS A 246 -3.74 -3.78 -19.41
CA HIS A 246 -3.86 -5.08 -20.10
C HIS A 246 -5.17 -5.80 -19.74
N LEU A 247 -5.62 -5.68 -18.49
CA LEU A 247 -6.92 -6.21 -18.04
C LEU A 247 -8.12 -5.38 -18.51
N GLY A 248 -7.88 -4.31 -19.27
CA GLY A 248 -8.94 -3.45 -19.79
C GLY A 248 -9.54 -2.46 -18.80
N ILE A 249 -8.87 -2.23 -17.67
CA ILE A 249 -9.30 -1.24 -16.66
C ILE A 249 -9.14 0.17 -17.23
N LYS A 250 -10.16 1.01 -17.06
CA LYS A 250 -10.25 2.36 -17.62
C LYS A 250 -10.47 3.41 -16.52
N ASN A 251 -10.49 4.68 -16.92
CA ASN A 251 -10.81 5.82 -16.05
C ASN A 251 -9.88 5.97 -14.82
N ILE A 252 -8.60 5.60 -14.97
CA ILE A 252 -7.62 5.75 -13.89
C ILE A 252 -7.17 7.21 -13.82
N ARG A 253 -7.30 7.85 -12.66
CA ARG A 253 -6.64 9.12 -12.36
C ARG A 253 -5.23 8.86 -11.87
N LEU A 254 -4.27 9.45 -12.55
CA LEU A 254 -2.84 9.16 -12.34
C LEU A 254 -2.06 10.43 -11.99
N GLY A 255 -1.32 10.39 -10.92
CA GLY A 255 -0.49 11.49 -10.47
C GLY A 255 0.75 11.06 -9.68
N PRO A 256 1.42 12.04 -9.08
CA PRO A 256 1.20 13.50 -9.18
C PRO A 256 1.70 14.10 -10.49
N THR A 257 2.50 13.34 -11.25
CA THR A 257 2.98 13.67 -12.59
C THR A 257 2.89 12.41 -13.46
N LEU A 258 2.95 12.55 -14.77
CA LEU A 258 3.06 11.39 -15.65
C LEU A 258 4.48 10.81 -15.62
N PRO A 259 4.65 9.49 -15.84
CA PRO A 259 5.95 8.88 -16.03
C PRO A 259 6.78 9.58 -17.13
N ALA A 260 8.07 9.77 -16.89
CA ALA A 260 8.95 10.50 -17.82
C ALA A 260 9.03 9.86 -19.23
N PHE A 261 8.77 8.57 -19.36
CA PHE A 261 8.71 7.88 -20.66
C PHE A 261 7.39 8.08 -21.40
N VAL A 262 6.36 8.64 -20.76
CA VAL A 262 5.08 8.92 -21.41
C VAL A 262 5.21 10.19 -22.25
N THR A 263 5.63 10.01 -23.50
CA THR A 263 5.65 11.07 -24.49
C THR A 263 4.22 11.45 -24.90
N LYS A 264 4.05 12.61 -25.57
CA LYS A 264 2.72 13.04 -25.98
C LYS A 264 1.97 11.99 -26.85
N PRO A 265 2.59 11.32 -27.86
CA PRO A 265 1.89 10.26 -28.60
C PRO A 265 1.47 9.08 -27.74
N VAL A 266 2.30 8.70 -26.77
CA VAL A 266 1.95 7.62 -25.81
C VAL A 266 0.78 8.06 -24.93
N LEU A 267 0.80 9.29 -24.43
CA LEU A 267 -0.30 9.85 -23.64
C LEU A 267 -1.61 9.87 -24.44
N ASP A 268 -1.57 10.29 -25.68
CA ASP A 268 -2.75 10.34 -26.55
C ASP A 268 -3.40 8.94 -26.69
N VAL A 269 -2.59 7.88 -26.84
CA VAL A 269 -3.06 6.49 -26.86
C VAL A 269 -3.64 6.07 -25.51
N LEU A 270 -3.00 6.45 -24.40
CA LEU A 270 -3.48 6.12 -23.05
C LEU A 270 -4.83 6.78 -22.75
N VAL A 271 -4.99 8.03 -23.16
CA VAL A 271 -6.25 8.77 -23.01
C VAL A 271 -7.34 8.19 -23.93
N GLU A 272 -7.04 7.97 -25.20
CA GLU A 272 -8.03 7.48 -26.18
C GLU A 272 -8.53 6.07 -25.84
N LYS A 273 -7.60 5.13 -25.54
CA LYS A 273 -7.97 3.72 -25.34
C LYS A 273 -8.41 3.39 -23.93
N PHE A 274 -7.85 4.07 -22.91
CA PHE A 274 -8.03 3.71 -21.51
C PHE A 274 -8.65 4.82 -20.66
N ALA A 275 -8.90 6.00 -21.24
CA ALA A 275 -9.41 7.15 -20.52
C ALA A 275 -8.55 7.52 -19.28
N ILE A 276 -7.22 7.39 -19.38
CA ILE A 276 -6.30 7.85 -18.33
C ILE A 276 -6.46 9.37 -18.18
N LYS A 277 -6.57 9.82 -16.95
CA LYS A 277 -6.72 11.23 -16.59
C LYS A 277 -5.62 11.65 -15.62
N PRO A 278 -5.04 12.85 -15.77
CA PRO A 278 -4.23 13.42 -14.70
C PRO A 278 -5.13 13.75 -13.50
N ILE A 279 -4.53 13.79 -12.31
CA ILE A 279 -5.20 14.40 -11.16
C ILE A 279 -5.33 15.91 -11.40
N THR A 280 -6.43 16.49 -10.95
CA THR A 280 -6.71 17.94 -11.04
C THR A 280 -6.93 18.54 -9.64
N SER A 281 -8.05 19.18 -9.39
CA SER A 281 -8.45 19.52 -8.02
C SER A 281 -9.23 18.37 -7.39
N VAL A 282 -9.09 18.21 -6.08
CA VAL A 282 -9.82 17.17 -5.33
C VAL A 282 -11.33 17.29 -5.54
N GLU A 283 -11.85 18.51 -5.49
CA GLU A 283 -13.28 18.80 -5.66
C GLU A 283 -13.80 18.35 -7.04
N GLN A 284 -13.07 18.71 -8.11
CA GLN A 284 -13.46 18.34 -9.48
C GLN A 284 -13.36 16.83 -9.69
N ASP A 285 -12.24 16.22 -9.27
CA ASP A 285 -12.03 14.80 -9.44
C ASP A 285 -13.04 13.96 -8.63
N MET A 286 -13.37 14.40 -7.42
CA MET A 286 -14.39 13.77 -6.59
C MET A 286 -15.77 13.81 -7.26
N LYS A 287 -16.14 14.98 -7.78
CA LYS A 287 -17.41 15.17 -8.50
C LYS A 287 -17.50 14.27 -9.72
N ASP A 288 -16.44 14.22 -10.52
CA ASP A 288 -16.40 13.39 -11.73
C ASP A 288 -16.48 11.90 -11.38
N CYS A 289 -15.73 11.44 -10.38
CA CYS A 289 -15.79 10.06 -9.92
C CYS A 289 -17.19 9.65 -9.46
N MET A 290 -17.84 10.50 -8.66
CA MET A 290 -19.20 10.23 -8.17
C MET A 290 -20.25 10.25 -9.30
N ALA A 291 -19.97 10.94 -10.41
CA ALA A 291 -20.80 10.93 -11.61
C ALA A 291 -20.48 9.78 -12.58
N GLY A 292 -19.47 8.94 -12.27
CA GLY A 292 -19.07 7.81 -13.13
C GLY A 292 -18.12 8.18 -14.27
N HIS A 293 -17.40 9.30 -14.14
CA HIS A 293 -16.48 9.85 -15.19
C HIS A 293 -15.01 9.78 -14.80
#